data_b884a1728969f5e9ff55861f09fbce30
#
_entry.id   b884a1728969f5e9ff55861f09fbce30
#
_cell.length_a   1.000
_cell.length_b   1.000
_cell.length_c   1.000
_cell.angle_alpha   90.00
_cell.angle_beta   90.00
_cell.angle_gamma   90.00
#
_symmetry.space_group_name_H-M   'P 1'
#
loop_
_entity.id
_entity.type
_entity.pdbx_description
1 polymer ?
#
loop_
_entity_poly.entity_id
_entity_poly.type
_entity_poly.pdbx_seq_one_letter_code
_entity_poly.pdbx_strand_id
1 'polypeptide(L)'
;MLKSSGIFCLPFILLTAAFLTSCSEQQLEANRIKQVELVYVEWSSEVASTNVIRVVLEQQGYTVTLTPVSAAAMWQAVASGDADAMVAAWLPTTHGHYLKRVKNKVVDLGPNLEGTRIGLVVPEYVKVDSIADLNHYADRFRQRIIGMDPGAGLMSKTEQMIDVYQLDLRLIEGSGATMVAALDDAIINKQWIVVTGWTPHWKFARWDLKYLADPKNVYGQTGQIHTVARQGLQKSMPEVYRILDQFHWSAKEMMALMEQNRHKGADPYQNARQWVASHPEQVAKWLDKQQDSPH
;
A
#
# COMPACT_ATOMS: atom_id res chain seq x y z
N MET A 1 5.61 41.56 79.39
CA MET A 1 5.09 42.27 78.23
C MET A 1 6.07 42.10 77.07
N LEU A 2 5.73 41.26 76.09
CA LEU A 2 6.23 41.36 74.74
C LEU A 2 5.41 40.36 73.84
N LYS A 3 4.72 40.90 72.87
CA LYS A 3 3.79 40.22 71.97
C LYS A 3 4.59 39.44 70.91
N SER A 4 4.21 38.18 70.67
CA SER A 4 4.64 37.37 69.53
C SER A 4 3.68 37.64 68.38
N SER A 5 4.23 38.07 67.23
CA SER A 5 3.51 38.18 66.00
C SER A 5 3.83 36.94 65.16
N GLY A 6 2.86 36.05 65.03
CA GLY A 6 2.95 34.93 64.08
C GLY A 6 2.61 35.38 62.65
N ILE A 7 3.51 35.17 61.72
CA ILE A 7 3.26 35.38 60.31
C ILE A 7 2.76 34.05 59.72
N PHE A 8 1.51 34.03 59.25
CA PHE A 8 0.89 33.00 58.46
C PHE A 8 1.29 33.22 56.96
N CYS A 9 2.16 32.39 56.44
CA CYS A 9 2.45 32.37 55.06
C CYS A 9 2.58 30.91 54.60
N LEU A 10 1.51 30.30 54.18
CA LEU A 10 1.38 29.17 53.26
C LEU A 10 -0.12 28.89 53.06
N PRO A 11 -0.69 29.10 51.88
CA PRO A 11 -0.84 28.07 50.91
C PRO A 11 -0.98 28.57 49.43
N PHE A 12 0.02 29.19 48.84
CA PHE A 12 -0.10 29.65 47.43
C PHE A 12 0.71 28.85 46.45
N ILE A 13 1.52 27.89 46.89
CA ILE A 13 2.45 27.13 45.99
C ILE A 13 1.81 25.86 45.41
N LEU A 14 0.75 25.31 46.01
CA LEU A 14 0.14 24.05 45.54
C LEU A 14 -0.82 24.21 44.34
N LEU A 15 -1.35 25.42 44.06
CA LEU A 15 -2.28 25.63 42.95
C LEU A 15 -1.59 25.78 41.58
N THR A 16 -0.34 26.20 41.53
CA THR A 16 0.39 26.43 40.28
C THR A 16 0.94 25.14 39.65
N ALA A 17 1.25 24.10 40.45
CA ALA A 17 1.75 22.83 39.95
C ALA A 17 0.67 22.00 39.22
N ALA A 18 -0.61 22.10 39.67
CA ALA A 18 -1.72 21.38 39.05
C ALA A 18 -2.09 21.93 37.65
N PHE A 19 -1.89 23.22 37.39
CA PHE A 19 -2.13 23.81 36.06
C PHE A 19 -1.06 23.47 35.05
N LEU A 20 0.20 23.29 35.45
CA LEU A 20 1.30 22.95 34.55
C LEU A 20 1.25 21.48 34.09
N THR A 21 0.81 20.56 34.93
CA THR A 21 0.63 19.15 34.59
C THR A 21 -0.55 18.94 33.63
N SER A 22 -1.68 19.63 33.85
CA SER A 22 -2.86 19.53 32.96
C SER A 22 -2.56 20.08 31.55
N CYS A 23 -1.81 21.17 31.41
CA CYS A 23 -1.40 21.70 30.11
C CYS A 23 -0.44 20.76 29.38
N SER A 24 0.46 20.05 30.07
CA SER A 24 1.38 19.11 29.45
C SER A 24 0.69 17.84 28.96
N GLU A 25 -0.29 17.32 29.71
CA GLU A 25 -1.07 16.16 29.30
C GLU A 25 -1.98 16.48 28.09
N GLN A 26 -2.65 17.63 28.11
CA GLN A 26 -3.45 18.08 26.95
C GLN A 26 -2.60 18.31 25.69
N GLN A 27 -1.39 18.84 25.86
CA GLN A 27 -0.47 19.03 24.73
C GLN A 27 0.05 17.69 24.18
N LEU A 28 0.34 16.73 25.07
CA LEU A 28 0.75 15.37 24.66
C LEU A 28 -0.38 14.62 23.96
N GLU A 29 -1.61 14.76 24.43
CA GLU A 29 -2.79 14.15 23.82
C GLU A 29 -3.13 14.81 22.47
N ALA A 30 -3.06 16.14 22.38
CA ALA A 30 -3.22 16.88 21.13
C ALA A 30 -2.15 16.52 20.08
N ASN A 31 -0.90 16.32 20.51
CA ASN A 31 0.18 15.85 19.62
C ASN A 31 -0.01 14.39 19.19
N ARG A 32 -0.55 13.54 20.06
CA ARG A 32 -0.87 12.13 19.75
C ARG A 32 -2.00 12.01 18.72
N ILE A 33 -3.02 12.88 18.81
CA ILE A 33 -4.14 12.93 17.85
C ILE A 33 -3.69 13.38 16.45
N LYS A 34 -2.50 14.00 16.33
CA LYS A 34 -1.94 14.43 15.03
C LYS A 34 -0.93 13.45 14.43
N GLN A 35 -0.70 12.31 15.05
CA GLN A 35 0.18 11.28 14.49
C GLN A 35 -0.64 10.24 13.77
N VAL A 36 -0.23 9.91 12.55
CA VAL A 36 -0.85 8.88 11.70
C VAL A 36 0.22 7.87 11.31
N GLU A 37 -0.04 6.61 11.59
CA GLU A 37 0.81 5.49 11.18
C GLU A 37 0.19 4.78 9.98
N LEU A 38 0.89 4.80 8.84
CA LEU A 38 0.51 4.06 7.63
C LEU A 38 1.49 2.91 7.40
N VAL A 39 0.95 1.72 7.15
CA VAL A 39 1.75 0.53 6.82
C VAL A 39 1.59 0.16 5.36
N TYR A 40 2.67 -0.32 4.74
CA TYR A 40 2.68 -0.71 3.34
C TYR A 40 3.74 -1.78 3.07
N VAL A 41 3.65 -2.43 1.92
CA VAL A 41 4.73 -3.28 1.37
C VAL A 41 5.53 -2.45 0.37
N GLU A 42 6.84 -2.64 0.27
CA GLU A 42 7.71 -1.88 -0.66
C GLU A 42 7.53 -2.28 -2.13
N TRP A 43 6.29 -2.48 -2.57
CA TRP A 43 5.98 -2.62 -3.98
C TRP A 43 5.80 -1.23 -4.61
N SER A 44 6.12 -1.11 -5.89
CA SER A 44 6.14 0.20 -6.56
C SER A 44 4.78 0.93 -6.54
N SER A 45 3.67 0.20 -6.61
CA SER A 45 2.31 0.74 -6.49
C SER A 45 2.03 1.31 -5.11
N GLU A 46 2.40 0.57 -4.05
CA GLU A 46 2.16 0.95 -2.66
C GLU A 46 3.09 2.08 -2.21
N VAL A 47 4.33 2.08 -2.68
CA VAL A 47 5.24 3.22 -2.46
C VAL A 47 4.65 4.50 -3.05
N ALA A 48 4.04 4.44 -4.23
CA ALA A 48 3.42 5.60 -4.87
C ALA A 48 2.18 6.07 -4.08
N SER A 49 1.19 5.18 -3.84
CA SER A 49 -0.07 5.54 -3.18
C SER A 49 0.12 6.02 -1.74
N THR A 50 0.96 5.32 -0.98
CA THR A 50 1.18 5.66 0.44
C THR A 50 1.89 6.99 0.60
N ASN A 51 2.86 7.34 -0.28
CA ASN A 51 3.49 8.65 -0.24
C ASN A 51 2.54 9.78 -0.65
N VAL A 52 1.61 9.56 -1.59
CA VAL A 52 0.58 10.55 -1.94
C VAL A 52 -0.30 10.86 -0.74
N ILE A 53 -0.83 9.84 -0.07
CA ILE A 53 -1.67 10.01 1.12
C ILE A 53 -0.89 10.64 2.28
N ARG A 54 0.37 10.25 2.48
CA ARG A 54 1.25 10.90 3.43
C ARG A 54 1.30 12.41 3.21
N VAL A 55 1.60 12.84 1.99
CA VAL A 55 1.70 14.27 1.65
C VAL A 55 0.38 15.00 1.90
N VAL A 56 -0.75 14.41 1.52
CA VAL A 56 -2.07 15.01 1.74
C VAL A 56 -2.36 15.18 3.22
N LEU A 57 -2.10 14.18 4.04
CA LEU A 57 -2.30 14.25 5.49
C LEU A 57 -1.33 15.25 6.15
N GLU A 58 -0.06 15.29 5.73
CA GLU A 58 0.92 16.27 6.23
C GLU A 58 0.49 17.72 5.91
N GLN A 59 -0.11 17.96 4.74
CA GLN A 59 -0.68 19.28 4.39
C GLN A 59 -1.87 19.68 5.29
N GLN A 60 -2.55 18.70 5.90
CA GLN A 60 -3.59 18.94 6.89
C GLN A 60 -3.04 19.05 8.33
N GLY A 61 -1.73 19.06 8.50
CA GLY A 61 -1.05 19.28 9.80
C GLY A 61 -0.86 18.02 10.62
N TYR A 62 -0.96 16.82 10.02
CA TYR A 62 -0.63 15.56 10.66
C TYR A 62 0.87 15.25 10.50
N THR A 63 1.42 14.54 11.47
CA THR A 63 2.73 13.90 11.37
C THR A 63 2.50 12.45 10.92
N VAL A 64 3.02 12.07 9.76
CA VAL A 64 2.76 10.75 9.17
C VAL A 64 4.02 9.91 9.20
N THR A 65 3.93 8.74 9.82
CA THR A 65 4.96 7.70 9.79
C THR A 65 4.57 6.66 8.75
N LEU A 66 5.54 6.25 7.93
CA LEU A 66 5.38 5.15 6.98
C LEU A 66 6.23 3.97 7.44
N THR A 67 5.59 2.82 7.66
CA THR A 67 6.28 1.61 8.12
C THR A 67 6.20 0.51 7.05
N PRO A 68 7.32 0.21 6.37
CA PRO A 68 7.39 -0.87 5.41
C PRO A 68 7.41 -2.23 6.12
N VAL A 69 6.53 -3.13 5.70
CA VAL A 69 6.37 -4.47 6.29
C VAL A 69 5.97 -5.50 5.23
N SER A 70 5.96 -6.79 5.60
CA SER A 70 5.39 -7.82 4.73
C SER A 70 3.87 -7.72 4.63
N ALA A 71 3.26 -8.30 3.58
CA ALA A 71 1.81 -8.26 3.38
C ALA A 71 1.03 -8.81 4.59
N ALA A 72 1.48 -9.90 5.20
CA ALA A 72 0.83 -10.45 6.40
C ALA A 72 0.92 -9.51 7.61
N ALA A 73 2.09 -8.89 7.82
CA ALA A 73 2.31 -7.92 8.90
C ALA A 73 1.51 -6.64 8.69
N MET A 74 1.35 -6.16 7.44
CA MET A 74 0.53 -5.01 7.08
C MET A 74 -0.93 -5.20 7.52
N TRP A 75 -1.54 -6.33 7.19
CA TRP A 75 -2.90 -6.67 7.60
C TRP A 75 -3.03 -6.83 9.13
N GLN A 76 -2.02 -7.43 9.76
CA GLN A 76 -2.02 -7.61 11.21
C GLN A 76 -1.88 -6.28 11.96
N ALA A 77 -1.01 -5.38 11.52
CA ALA A 77 -0.80 -4.08 12.16
C ALA A 77 -2.07 -3.21 12.15
N VAL A 78 -2.80 -3.17 11.03
CA VAL A 78 -4.09 -2.47 10.97
C VAL A 78 -5.14 -3.16 11.85
N ALA A 79 -5.17 -4.49 11.88
CA ALA A 79 -6.14 -5.26 12.66
C ALA A 79 -5.90 -5.20 14.18
N SER A 80 -4.65 -5.03 14.63
CA SER A 80 -4.29 -4.83 16.06
C SER A 80 -4.41 -3.37 16.50
N GLY A 81 -4.46 -2.41 15.55
CA GLY A 81 -4.45 -0.98 15.84
C GLY A 81 -3.04 -0.42 16.05
N ASP A 82 -1.99 -1.19 15.72
CA ASP A 82 -0.59 -0.72 15.73
C ASP A 82 -0.34 0.25 14.56
N ALA A 83 -1.17 0.18 13.52
CA ALA A 83 -1.22 1.15 12.42
C ALA A 83 -2.65 1.66 12.22
N ASP A 84 -2.78 2.89 11.72
CA ASP A 84 -4.08 3.52 11.49
C ASP A 84 -4.74 3.02 10.20
N ALA A 85 -3.96 2.84 9.13
CA ALA A 85 -4.51 2.43 7.84
C ALA A 85 -3.44 1.91 6.87
N MET A 86 -3.94 1.34 5.77
CA MET A 86 -3.20 1.03 4.55
C MET A 86 -4.03 1.38 3.32
N VAL A 87 -3.39 1.81 2.24
CA VAL A 87 -4.02 2.09 0.92
C VAL A 87 -3.60 1.06 -0.14
N ALA A 88 -3.43 -0.19 0.29
CA ALA A 88 -2.67 -1.24 -0.39
C ALA A 88 -3.37 -2.61 -0.37
N ALA A 89 -4.69 -2.66 -0.14
CA ALA A 89 -5.42 -3.93 -0.03
C ALA A 89 -5.91 -4.41 -1.41
N TRP A 90 -5.21 -5.33 -2.04
CA TRP A 90 -5.54 -5.90 -3.35
C TRP A 90 -6.66 -6.94 -3.25
N LEU A 91 -7.89 -6.52 -3.50
CA LEU A 91 -9.10 -7.32 -3.33
C LEU A 91 -9.82 -7.59 -4.66
N PRO A 92 -10.60 -8.67 -4.74
CA PRO A 92 -10.71 -9.74 -3.74
C PRO A 92 -9.59 -10.78 -3.83
N THR A 93 -8.81 -10.79 -4.92
CA THR A 93 -8.06 -11.96 -5.38
C THR A 93 -6.84 -12.28 -4.53
N THR A 94 -5.93 -11.31 -4.33
CA THR A 94 -4.64 -11.59 -3.66
C THR A 94 -4.73 -11.46 -2.14
N HIS A 95 -5.46 -10.48 -1.63
CA HIS A 95 -5.55 -10.20 -0.20
C HIS A 95 -6.87 -10.66 0.44
N GLY A 96 -7.80 -11.26 -0.31
CA GLY A 96 -9.07 -11.70 0.23
C GLY A 96 -8.95 -12.70 1.40
N HIS A 97 -7.92 -13.53 1.42
CA HIS A 97 -7.65 -14.45 2.52
C HIS A 97 -7.18 -13.73 3.80
N TYR A 98 -6.45 -12.62 3.68
CA TYR A 98 -6.09 -11.76 4.82
C TYR A 98 -7.32 -11.06 5.37
N LEU A 99 -8.10 -10.39 4.51
CA LEU A 99 -9.32 -9.71 4.92
C LEU A 99 -10.29 -10.66 5.64
N LYS A 100 -10.48 -11.88 5.12
CA LYS A 100 -11.34 -12.90 5.76
C LYS A 100 -10.94 -13.20 7.20
N ARG A 101 -9.63 -13.21 7.51
CA ARG A 101 -9.11 -13.51 8.86
C ARG A 101 -9.34 -12.35 9.84
N VAL A 102 -9.37 -11.11 9.36
CA VAL A 102 -9.39 -9.91 10.21
C VAL A 102 -10.61 -9.01 9.99
N LYS A 103 -11.61 -9.44 9.19
CA LYS A 103 -12.74 -8.61 8.75
C LYS A 103 -13.50 -7.89 9.88
N ASN A 104 -13.52 -8.46 11.09
CA ASN A 104 -14.19 -7.86 12.26
C ASN A 104 -13.27 -6.92 13.04
N LYS A 105 -12.01 -6.76 12.64
CA LYS A 105 -10.99 -5.95 13.32
C LYS A 105 -10.53 -4.76 12.48
N VAL A 106 -11.00 -4.67 11.25
CA VAL A 106 -10.67 -3.58 10.32
C VAL A 106 -11.94 -3.02 9.72
N VAL A 107 -11.83 -1.85 9.11
CA VAL A 107 -12.88 -1.22 8.30
C VAL A 107 -12.35 -1.16 6.87
N ASP A 108 -13.06 -1.78 5.94
CA ASP A 108 -12.80 -1.65 4.51
C ASP A 108 -13.54 -0.39 4.02
N LEU A 109 -12.78 0.63 3.61
CA LEU A 109 -13.31 1.92 3.12
C LEU A 109 -13.68 1.86 1.63
N GLY A 110 -13.50 0.71 1.00
CA GLY A 110 -13.78 0.57 -0.41
C GLY A 110 -12.58 0.84 -1.33
N PRO A 111 -12.82 0.78 -2.65
CA PRO A 111 -11.76 0.87 -3.64
C PRO A 111 -11.19 2.30 -3.76
N ASN A 112 -9.88 2.41 -3.67
CA ASN A 112 -9.16 3.62 -4.05
C ASN A 112 -8.61 3.56 -5.49
N LEU A 113 -8.54 2.35 -6.09
CA LEU A 113 -8.20 2.14 -7.48
C LEU A 113 -8.88 0.88 -8.03
N GLU A 114 -9.47 1.01 -9.21
CA GLU A 114 -10.15 -0.08 -9.91
C GLU A 114 -9.36 -0.59 -11.12
N GLY A 115 -9.75 -1.77 -11.61
CA GLY A 115 -9.21 -2.31 -12.85
C GLY A 115 -7.84 -2.97 -12.71
N THR A 116 -7.52 -3.52 -11.54
CA THR A 116 -6.27 -4.26 -11.34
C THR A 116 -6.32 -5.62 -12.03
N ARG A 117 -5.16 -6.09 -12.50
CA ARG A 117 -4.99 -7.43 -13.07
C ARG A 117 -3.71 -8.05 -12.54
N ILE A 118 -3.73 -9.34 -12.29
CA ILE A 118 -2.56 -10.15 -11.95
C ILE A 118 -2.43 -11.34 -12.93
N GLY A 119 -1.25 -11.91 -13.06
CA GLY A 119 -1.02 -13.08 -13.92
C GLY A 119 0.45 -13.33 -14.21
N LEU A 120 0.69 -14.23 -15.14
CA LEU A 120 2.02 -14.41 -15.74
C LEU A 120 2.20 -13.48 -16.94
N VAL A 121 3.38 -12.89 -17.01
CA VAL A 121 3.76 -11.91 -18.03
C VAL A 121 5.03 -12.37 -18.73
N VAL A 122 5.05 -12.20 -20.04
CA VAL A 122 6.20 -12.45 -20.91
C VAL A 122 6.45 -11.25 -21.83
N PRO A 123 7.68 -11.04 -22.32
CA PRO A 123 7.93 -10.11 -23.41
C PRO A 123 7.15 -10.49 -24.68
N GLU A 124 6.70 -9.52 -25.45
CA GLU A 124 5.87 -9.72 -26.65
C GLU A 124 6.54 -10.63 -27.70
N TYR A 125 7.88 -10.63 -27.76
CA TYR A 125 8.64 -11.51 -28.69
C TYR A 125 8.60 -13.00 -28.31
N VAL A 126 8.14 -13.35 -27.11
CA VAL A 126 7.97 -14.74 -26.65
C VAL A 126 6.74 -15.35 -27.33
N LYS A 127 6.94 -16.46 -28.04
CA LYS A 127 5.91 -17.12 -28.84
C LYS A 127 5.06 -18.10 -28.03
N VAL A 128 4.57 -17.63 -26.88
CA VAL A 128 3.63 -18.34 -26.00
C VAL A 128 2.53 -17.36 -25.63
N ASP A 129 1.28 -17.76 -25.77
CA ASP A 129 0.12 -16.90 -25.53
C ASP A 129 -0.76 -17.40 -24.37
N SER A 130 -0.57 -18.64 -23.92
CA SER A 130 -1.37 -19.26 -22.86
C SER A 130 -0.49 -19.94 -21.82
N ILE A 131 -0.93 -19.90 -20.57
CA ILE A 131 -0.34 -20.67 -19.47
C ILE A 131 -0.36 -22.17 -19.77
N ALA A 132 -1.40 -22.66 -20.45
CA ALA A 132 -1.54 -24.06 -20.82
C ALA A 132 -0.40 -24.57 -21.74
N ASP A 133 0.26 -23.67 -22.45
CA ASP A 133 1.31 -24.04 -23.42
C ASP A 133 2.72 -23.99 -22.82
N LEU A 134 2.86 -23.53 -21.57
CA LEU A 134 4.18 -23.30 -20.95
C LEU A 134 5.05 -24.55 -20.87
N ASN A 135 4.47 -25.72 -20.62
CA ASN A 135 5.23 -26.99 -20.55
C ASN A 135 5.91 -27.35 -21.89
N HIS A 136 5.31 -27.03 -23.02
CA HIS A 136 5.93 -27.27 -24.33
C HIS A 136 7.25 -26.50 -24.53
N TYR A 137 7.44 -25.45 -23.76
CA TYR A 137 8.58 -24.54 -23.85
C TYR A 137 9.35 -24.39 -22.53
N ALA A 138 9.15 -25.31 -21.57
CA ALA A 138 9.72 -25.21 -20.22
C ALA A 138 11.24 -25.00 -20.24
N ASP A 139 11.97 -25.70 -21.12
CA ASP A 139 13.43 -25.55 -21.24
C ASP A 139 13.85 -24.14 -21.69
N ARG A 140 13.07 -23.49 -22.57
CA ARG A 140 13.33 -22.12 -23.03
C ARG A 140 13.19 -21.09 -21.89
N PHE A 141 12.35 -21.37 -20.91
CA PHE A 141 12.20 -20.61 -19.68
C PHE A 141 13.16 -21.09 -18.57
N ARG A 142 14.10 -22.01 -18.89
CA ARG A 142 15.00 -22.63 -17.90
C ARG A 142 14.21 -23.27 -16.73
N GLN A 143 13.01 -23.79 -17.03
CA GLN A 143 12.08 -24.37 -16.05
C GLN A 143 11.78 -23.45 -14.86
N ARG A 144 11.69 -22.12 -15.08
CA ARG A 144 11.51 -21.13 -14.01
C ARG A 144 10.45 -20.09 -14.37
N ILE A 145 9.65 -19.74 -13.36
CA ILE A 145 8.82 -18.54 -13.32
C ILE A 145 9.50 -17.60 -12.30
N ILE A 146 9.86 -16.39 -12.72
CA ILE A 146 10.49 -15.43 -11.81
C ILE A 146 9.38 -14.68 -11.06
N GLY A 147 9.33 -14.92 -9.77
CA GLY A 147 8.35 -14.34 -8.85
C GLY A 147 8.87 -13.09 -8.13
N MET A 148 8.09 -12.70 -7.16
CA MET A 148 8.35 -11.55 -6.30
C MET A 148 8.47 -11.98 -4.83
N ASP A 149 8.09 -11.12 -3.90
CA ASP A 149 8.22 -11.35 -2.46
C ASP A 149 7.39 -12.56 -2.00
N PRO A 150 7.98 -13.50 -1.26
CA PRO A 150 7.24 -14.60 -0.64
C PRO A 150 6.17 -14.02 0.31
N GLY A 151 4.97 -14.58 0.28
CA GLY A 151 3.83 -14.05 1.03
C GLY A 151 3.00 -12.98 0.28
N ALA A 152 3.44 -12.49 -0.89
CA ALA A 152 2.54 -11.78 -1.77
C ALA A 152 1.42 -12.72 -2.27
N GLY A 153 0.17 -12.24 -2.27
CA GLY A 153 -0.96 -13.07 -2.73
C GLY A 153 -0.83 -13.52 -4.19
N LEU A 154 -0.11 -12.76 -5.02
CA LEU A 154 0.24 -13.14 -6.38
C LEU A 154 1.14 -14.40 -6.41
N MET A 155 2.06 -14.57 -5.46
CA MET A 155 2.90 -15.76 -5.36
C MET A 155 2.06 -17.00 -5.03
N SER A 156 1.22 -16.93 -4.01
CA SER A 156 0.31 -18.04 -3.66
C SER A 156 -0.65 -18.40 -4.81
N LYS A 157 -1.10 -17.41 -5.58
CA LYS A 157 -1.89 -17.66 -6.79
C LYS A 157 -1.06 -18.32 -7.90
N THR A 158 0.22 -17.98 -8.01
CA THR A 158 1.12 -18.61 -8.97
C THR A 158 1.45 -20.05 -8.59
N GLU A 159 1.64 -20.35 -7.31
CA GLU A 159 1.77 -21.72 -6.82
C GLU A 159 0.52 -22.55 -7.14
N GLN A 160 -0.66 -22.04 -6.80
CA GLN A 160 -1.92 -22.68 -7.16
C GLN A 160 -2.04 -22.91 -8.68
N MET A 161 -1.59 -21.94 -9.49
CA MET A 161 -1.63 -22.02 -10.94
C MET A 161 -0.68 -23.13 -11.46
N ILE A 162 0.53 -23.25 -10.90
CA ILE A 162 1.47 -24.33 -11.23
C ILE A 162 0.81 -25.70 -11.01
N ASP A 163 0.17 -25.88 -9.86
CA ASP A 163 -0.52 -27.13 -9.51
C ASP A 163 -1.71 -27.41 -10.46
N VAL A 164 -2.57 -26.41 -10.70
CA VAL A 164 -3.77 -26.55 -11.53
C VAL A 164 -3.44 -26.87 -12.99
N TYR A 165 -2.36 -26.25 -13.52
CA TYR A 165 -1.91 -26.49 -14.89
C TYR A 165 -0.88 -27.63 -14.99
N GLN A 166 -0.44 -28.20 -13.87
CA GLN A 166 0.59 -29.24 -13.78
C GLN A 166 1.86 -28.82 -14.54
N LEU A 167 2.38 -27.64 -14.20
CA LEU A 167 3.54 -27.08 -14.88
C LEU A 167 4.84 -27.69 -14.37
N ASP A 168 5.74 -27.98 -15.31
CA ASP A 168 7.12 -28.40 -15.05
C ASP A 168 8.07 -27.21 -14.77
N LEU A 169 7.49 -26.05 -14.40
CA LEU A 169 8.24 -24.84 -14.08
C LEU A 169 8.19 -24.60 -12.55
N ARG A 170 9.30 -24.14 -11.99
CA ARG A 170 9.41 -23.78 -10.58
C ARG A 170 9.27 -22.27 -10.40
N LEU A 171 8.50 -21.87 -9.41
CA LEU A 171 8.42 -20.48 -8.97
C LEU A 171 9.71 -20.13 -8.20
N ILE A 172 10.39 -19.08 -8.64
CA ILE A 172 11.60 -18.55 -7.98
C ILE A 172 11.20 -17.31 -7.19
N GLU A 173 11.34 -17.38 -5.89
CA GLU A 173 11.10 -16.27 -5.00
C GLU A 173 12.17 -15.18 -5.11
N GLY A 174 11.80 -13.94 -4.83
CA GLY A 174 12.71 -12.80 -4.85
C GLY A 174 12.07 -11.56 -4.24
N SER A 175 12.20 -10.45 -4.93
CA SER A 175 11.48 -9.20 -4.66
C SER A 175 10.94 -8.63 -5.97
N GLY A 176 10.00 -7.68 -5.88
CA GLY A 176 9.56 -6.96 -7.07
C GLY A 176 10.72 -6.34 -7.85
N ALA A 177 11.74 -5.81 -7.16
CA ALA A 177 12.93 -5.23 -7.77
C ALA A 177 13.80 -6.28 -8.49
N THR A 178 14.06 -7.44 -7.87
CA THR A 178 14.87 -8.51 -8.48
C THR A 178 14.17 -9.17 -9.66
N MET A 179 12.84 -9.32 -9.58
CA MET A 179 12.03 -9.81 -10.70
C MET A 179 12.13 -8.88 -11.92
N VAL A 180 12.01 -7.55 -11.69
CA VAL A 180 12.13 -6.55 -12.76
C VAL A 180 13.56 -6.52 -13.33
N ALA A 181 14.59 -6.65 -12.51
CA ALA A 181 15.97 -6.71 -12.98
C ALA A 181 16.21 -7.95 -13.88
N ALA A 182 15.67 -9.10 -13.50
CA ALA A 182 15.72 -10.32 -14.33
C ALA A 182 14.97 -10.15 -15.66
N LEU A 183 13.83 -9.46 -15.65
CA LEU A 183 13.05 -9.14 -16.84
C LEU A 183 13.84 -8.20 -17.79
N ASP A 184 14.45 -7.14 -17.25
CA ASP A 184 15.29 -6.19 -18.01
C ASP A 184 16.47 -6.90 -18.70
N ASP A 185 17.22 -7.71 -17.95
CA ASP A 185 18.33 -8.51 -18.47
C ASP A 185 17.88 -9.45 -19.60
N ALA A 186 16.78 -10.17 -19.41
CA ALA A 186 16.24 -11.07 -20.41
C ALA A 186 15.80 -10.33 -21.68
N ILE A 187 15.19 -9.15 -21.56
CA ILE A 187 14.79 -8.32 -22.71
C ILE A 187 16.00 -7.81 -23.48
N ILE A 188 17.02 -7.31 -22.80
CA ILE A 188 18.27 -6.84 -23.42
C ILE A 188 18.92 -7.97 -24.23
N ASN A 189 18.97 -9.17 -23.67
CA ASN A 189 19.59 -10.35 -24.28
C ASN A 189 18.66 -11.15 -25.18
N LYS A 190 17.41 -10.71 -25.42
CA LYS A 190 16.38 -11.42 -26.19
C LYS A 190 16.14 -12.85 -25.71
N GLN A 191 16.30 -13.10 -24.41
CA GLN A 191 16.06 -14.40 -23.78
C GLN A 191 14.56 -14.54 -23.43
N TRP A 192 14.09 -15.78 -23.45
CA TRP A 192 12.75 -16.07 -22.98
C TRP A 192 12.70 -16.04 -21.47
N ILE A 193 11.72 -15.32 -20.95
CA ILE A 193 11.44 -15.21 -19.52
C ILE A 193 9.94 -15.15 -19.30
N VAL A 194 9.48 -15.76 -18.21
CA VAL A 194 8.13 -15.61 -17.69
C VAL A 194 8.24 -15.11 -16.24
N VAL A 195 7.52 -14.05 -15.94
CA VAL A 195 7.54 -13.41 -14.62
C VAL A 195 6.13 -13.27 -14.06
N THR A 196 6.00 -13.19 -12.74
CA THR A 196 4.75 -12.74 -12.12
C THR A 196 4.51 -11.26 -12.46
N GLY A 197 3.25 -10.91 -12.71
CA GLY A 197 2.92 -9.55 -13.14
C GLY A 197 1.61 -9.04 -12.58
N TRP A 198 1.54 -7.73 -12.41
CA TRP A 198 0.32 -7.01 -12.02
C TRP A 198 0.22 -5.67 -12.74
N THR A 199 -1.01 -5.20 -12.89
CA THR A 199 -1.37 -3.89 -13.43
C THR A 199 -2.25 -3.18 -12.38
N PRO A 200 -2.00 -1.90 -12.08
CA PRO A 200 -1.02 -1.00 -12.72
C PRO A 200 0.43 -1.29 -12.33
N HIS A 201 1.33 -1.19 -13.31
CA HIS A 201 2.78 -1.25 -13.10
C HIS A 201 3.52 -0.58 -14.26
N TRP A 202 4.51 0.26 -13.97
CA TRP A 202 5.29 1.02 -14.95
C TRP A 202 6.00 0.16 -16.00
N LYS A 203 6.29 -1.13 -15.71
CA LYS A 203 6.97 -2.04 -16.66
C LYS A 203 6.23 -2.20 -17.99
N PHE A 204 4.89 -2.09 -18.00
CA PHE A 204 4.08 -2.17 -19.22
C PHE A 204 4.15 -0.91 -20.09
N ALA A 205 4.56 0.23 -19.53
CA ALA A 205 4.84 1.44 -20.29
C ALA A 205 6.26 1.42 -20.88
N ARG A 206 7.19 0.69 -20.23
CA ARG A 206 8.60 0.62 -20.61
C ARG A 206 8.89 -0.42 -21.68
N TRP A 207 8.25 -1.57 -21.59
CA TRP A 207 8.52 -2.73 -22.46
C TRP A 207 7.24 -3.28 -23.06
N ASP A 208 7.37 -3.81 -24.27
CA ASP A 208 6.29 -4.55 -24.93
C ASP A 208 6.12 -5.89 -24.22
N LEU A 209 5.16 -5.96 -23.33
CA LEU A 209 4.84 -7.10 -22.50
C LEU A 209 3.41 -7.56 -22.74
N LYS A 210 3.19 -8.87 -22.62
CA LYS A 210 1.85 -9.44 -22.63
C LYS A 210 1.59 -10.36 -21.45
N TYR A 211 0.35 -10.38 -20.98
CA TYR A 211 -0.12 -11.42 -20.08
C TYR A 211 -0.39 -12.70 -20.86
N LEU A 212 0.00 -13.83 -20.30
CA LEU A 212 -0.47 -15.12 -20.81
C LEU A 212 -1.95 -15.31 -20.47
N ALA A 213 -2.71 -15.90 -21.41
CA ALA A 213 -4.09 -16.29 -21.18
C ALA A 213 -4.16 -17.34 -20.07
N ASP A 214 -5.13 -17.21 -19.17
CA ASP A 214 -5.43 -18.15 -18.07
C ASP A 214 -6.81 -18.80 -18.29
N PRO A 215 -6.94 -19.81 -19.17
CA PRO A 215 -8.22 -20.46 -19.48
C PRO A 215 -8.91 -21.09 -18.26
N LYS A 216 -8.15 -21.47 -17.22
CA LYS A 216 -8.72 -22.03 -15.98
C LYS A 216 -9.04 -20.97 -14.93
N ASN A 217 -8.81 -19.69 -15.25
CA ASN A 217 -9.14 -18.53 -14.41
C ASN A 217 -8.62 -18.63 -12.96
N VAL A 218 -7.40 -19.12 -12.78
CA VAL A 218 -6.78 -19.28 -11.46
C VAL A 218 -6.45 -17.92 -10.84
N TYR A 219 -6.00 -16.97 -11.69
CA TYR A 219 -5.70 -15.59 -11.27
C TYR A 219 -6.96 -14.75 -11.02
N GLY A 220 -8.14 -15.23 -11.43
CA GLY A 220 -9.41 -14.55 -11.23
C GLY A 220 -9.64 -13.40 -12.20
N GLN A 221 -10.69 -12.63 -11.91
CA GLN A 221 -11.08 -11.48 -12.72
C GLN A 221 -10.33 -10.22 -12.30
N THR A 222 -10.63 -9.12 -12.99
CA THR A 222 -10.20 -7.78 -12.64
C THR A 222 -10.57 -7.46 -11.19
N GLY A 223 -9.60 -6.93 -10.44
CA GLY A 223 -9.76 -6.58 -9.02
C GLY A 223 -9.63 -5.07 -8.79
N GLN A 224 -9.45 -4.74 -7.52
CA GLN A 224 -9.38 -3.37 -7.00
C GLN A 224 -8.28 -3.28 -5.93
N ILE A 225 -7.80 -2.07 -5.67
CA ILE A 225 -7.01 -1.77 -4.47
C ILE A 225 -7.92 -1.00 -3.54
N HIS A 226 -8.04 -1.46 -2.30
CA HIS A 226 -8.87 -0.81 -1.28
C HIS A 226 -8.02 -0.09 -0.24
N THR A 227 -8.64 0.92 0.35
CA THR A 227 -8.17 1.53 1.60
C THR A 227 -8.78 0.76 2.76
N VAL A 228 -7.95 0.39 3.72
CA VAL A 228 -8.39 -0.33 4.93
C VAL A 228 -7.86 0.38 6.16
N ALA A 229 -8.76 0.66 7.11
CA ALA A 229 -8.47 1.35 8.36
C ALA A 229 -8.68 0.45 9.58
N ARG A 230 -8.02 0.78 10.71
CA ARG A 230 -8.31 0.14 11.99
C ARG A 230 -9.70 0.48 12.51
N GLN A 231 -10.24 -0.39 13.34
CA GLN A 231 -11.46 -0.08 14.07
C GLN A 231 -11.30 1.17 14.93
N GLY A 232 -12.35 1.98 14.99
CA GLY A 232 -12.40 3.20 15.81
C GLY A 232 -11.64 4.41 15.24
N LEU A 233 -10.99 4.30 14.05
CA LEU A 233 -10.32 5.45 13.41
C LEU A 233 -11.28 6.60 13.16
N GLN A 234 -12.49 6.34 12.68
CA GLN A 234 -13.52 7.34 12.44
C GLN A 234 -13.84 8.18 13.70
N LYS A 235 -13.85 7.52 14.86
CA LYS A 235 -14.12 8.20 16.14
C LYS A 235 -12.90 8.98 16.66
N SER A 236 -11.71 8.41 16.55
CA SER A 236 -10.48 9.00 17.11
C SER A 236 -9.86 10.07 16.22
N MET A 237 -9.96 9.90 14.89
CA MET A 237 -9.40 10.82 13.87
C MET A 237 -10.37 10.95 12.68
N PRO A 238 -11.52 11.60 12.84
CA PRO A 238 -12.57 11.66 11.82
C PRO A 238 -12.13 12.30 10.51
N GLU A 239 -11.24 13.30 10.55
CA GLU A 239 -10.71 13.94 9.35
C GLU A 239 -9.77 13.01 8.58
N VAL A 240 -8.88 12.28 9.24
CA VAL A 240 -8.02 11.27 8.61
C VAL A 240 -8.87 10.17 7.97
N TYR A 241 -9.86 9.65 8.71
CA TYR A 241 -10.79 8.64 8.20
C TYR A 241 -11.47 9.11 6.91
N ARG A 242 -12.02 10.33 6.90
CA ARG A 242 -12.69 10.90 5.73
C ARG A 242 -11.75 11.07 4.53
N ILE A 243 -10.52 11.56 4.75
CA ILE A 243 -9.53 11.69 3.68
C ILE A 243 -9.18 10.33 3.07
N LEU A 244 -9.00 9.31 3.93
CA LEU A 244 -8.72 7.95 3.51
C LEU A 244 -9.89 7.31 2.76
N ASP A 245 -11.13 7.57 3.18
CA ASP A 245 -12.36 7.09 2.57
C ASP A 245 -12.58 7.71 1.17
N GLN A 246 -12.28 9.00 1.02
CA GLN A 246 -12.41 9.73 -0.23
C GLN A 246 -11.22 9.56 -1.18
N PHE A 247 -10.12 8.96 -0.73
CA PHE A 247 -8.94 8.75 -1.57
C PHE A 247 -9.25 7.80 -2.71
N HIS A 248 -9.12 8.29 -3.92
CA HIS A 248 -9.19 7.47 -5.13
C HIS A 248 -8.40 8.12 -6.27
N TRP A 249 -7.83 7.30 -7.11
CA TRP A 249 -7.10 7.74 -8.29
C TRP A 249 -7.14 6.68 -9.41
N SER A 250 -6.70 7.06 -10.60
CA SER A 250 -6.69 6.16 -11.75
C SER A 250 -5.39 5.35 -11.84
N ALA A 251 -5.49 4.20 -12.50
CA ALA A 251 -4.31 3.39 -12.84
C ALA A 251 -3.26 4.19 -13.64
N LYS A 252 -3.70 5.12 -14.49
CA LYS A 252 -2.80 5.99 -15.28
C LYS A 252 -1.99 6.93 -14.39
N GLU A 253 -2.62 7.54 -13.40
CA GLU A 253 -1.95 8.43 -12.43
C GLU A 253 -0.95 7.67 -11.58
N MET A 254 -1.35 6.51 -11.05
CA MET A 254 -0.45 5.63 -10.30
C MET A 254 0.77 5.24 -11.14
N MET A 255 0.58 4.76 -12.37
CA MET A 255 1.69 4.37 -13.25
C MET A 255 2.62 5.52 -13.56
N ALA A 256 2.10 6.74 -13.77
CA ALA A 256 2.92 7.92 -14.02
C ALA A 256 3.84 8.25 -12.83
N LEU A 257 3.31 8.17 -11.60
CA LEU A 257 4.12 8.40 -10.40
C LEU A 257 5.12 7.27 -10.16
N MET A 258 4.73 6.01 -10.39
CA MET A 258 5.64 4.86 -10.33
C MET A 258 6.81 5.00 -11.32
N GLU A 259 6.55 5.52 -12.53
CA GLU A 259 7.59 5.79 -13.54
C GLU A 259 8.59 6.84 -13.04
N GLN A 260 8.13 7.90 -12.38
CA GLN A 260 9.01 8.90 -11.76
C GLN A 260 9.84 8.28 -10.63
N ASN A 261 9.23 7.41 -9.81
CA ASN A 261 9.88 6.79 -8.64
C ASN A 261 10.99 5.79 -9.02
N ARG A 262 10.95 5.20 -10.23
CA ARG A 262 11.96 4.20 -10.64
C ARG A 262 13.31 4.77 -11.06
N HIS A 263 13.40 6.06 -11.31
CA HIS A 263 14.67 6.67 -11.72
C HIS A 263 15.71 6.57 -10.60
N LYS A 264 16.96 6.33 -10.99
CA LYS A 264 18.07 6.23 -10.02
C LYS A 264 18.21 7.53 -9.22
N GLY A 265 18.14 7.42 -7.90
CA GLY A 265 18.19 8.56 -6.99
C GLY A 265 16.87 9.32 -6.83
N ALA A 266 15.77 8.81 -7.38
CA ALA A 266 14.45 9.37 -7.14
C ALA A 266 14.08 9.29 -5.65
N ASP A 267 13.38 10.31 -5.17
CA ASP A 267 12.79 10.34 -3.86
C ASP A 267 11.26 10.24 -4.02
N PRO A 268 10.63 9.09 -3.66
CA PRO A 268 9.20 8.90 -3.80
C PRO A 268 8.35 9.93 -3.05
N TYR A 269 8.85 10.44 -1.93
CA TYR A 269 8.16 11.48 -1.18
C TYR A 269 8.16 12.81 -1.92
N GLN A 270 9.30 13.23 -2.49
CA GLN A 270 9.37 14.46 -3.28
C GLN A 270 8.54 14.36 -4.57
N ASN A 271 8.55 13.20 -5.23
CA ASN A 271 7.72 12.95 -6.40
C ASN A 271 6.22 13.02 -6.05
N ALA A 272 5.81 12.44 -4.91
CA ALA A 272 4.44 12.55 -4.41
C ALA A 272 4.04 14.00 -4.08
N ARG A 273 4.96 14.79 -3.49
CA ARG A 273 4.73 16.22 -3.26
C ARG A 273 4.48 16.99 -4.55
N GLN A 274 5.27 16.73 -5.58
CA GLN A 274 5.08 17.36 -6.89
C GLN A 274 3.77 16.91 -7.53
N TRP A 275 3.43 15.62 -7.42
CA TRP A 275 2.18 15.09 -7.92
C TRP A 275 0.97 15.75 -7.24
N VAL A 276 0.94 15.81 -5.92
CA VAL A 276 -0.13 16.49 -5.14
C VAL A 276 -0.26 17.96 -5.52
N ALA A 277 0.86 18.67 -5.66
CA ALA A 277 0.86 20.08 -6.06
C ALA A 277 0.34 20.30 -7.50
N SER A 278 0.50 19.32 -8.38
CA SER A 278 0.03 19.39 -9.78
C SER A 278 -1.41 18.89 -9.99
N HIS A 279 -2.05 18.31 -8.97
CA HIS A 279 -3.42 17.78 -9.02
C HIS A 279 -4.36 18.40 -7.96
N PRO A 280 -4.40 19.74 -7.82
CA PRO A 280 -5.12 20.40 -6.73
C PRO A 280 -6.63 20.13 -6.74
N GLU A 281 -7.25 20.01 -7.92
CA GLU A 281 -8.69 19.71 -8.05
C GLU A 281 -9.04 18.29 -7.56
N GLN A 282 -8.17 17.34 -7.80
CA GLN A 282 -8.37 15.97 -7.33
C GLN A 282 -8.16 15.87 -5.83
N VAL A 283 -7.11 16.47 -5.32
CA VAL A 283 -6.83 16.54 -3.87
C VAL A 283 -7.96 17.27 -3.14
N ALA A 284 -8.51 18.34 -3.70
CA ALA A 284 -9.66 19.04 -3.11
C ALA A 284 -10.88 18.12 -2.92
N LYS A 285 -11.12 17.18 -3.83
CA LYS A 285 -12.21 16.19 -3.68
C LYS A 285 -11.99 15.27 -2.49
N TRP A 286 -10.75 14.86 -2.21
CA TRP A 286 -10.42 14.04 -1.04
C TRP A 286 -10.51 14.81 0.28
N LEU A 287 -10.42 16.13 0.21
CA LEU A 287 -10.52 17.04 1.35
C LEU A 287 -11.92 17.58 1.59
N ASP A 288 -12.89 17.30 0.69
CA ASP A 288 -14.26 17.84 0.78
C ASP A 288 -14.96 17.30 2.04
N LYS A 289 -15.54 18.25 2.81
CA LYS A 289 -16.28 17.97 4.05
C LYS A 289 -17.76 17.66 3.83
N GLN A 290 -18.28 17.82 2.59
CA GLN A 290 -19.70 17.69 2.29
C GLN A 290 -20.11 16.29 1.81
N GLN A 291 -19.17 15.38 1.62
CA GLN A 291 -19.42 14.00 1.18
C GLN A 291 -19.46 13.00 2.37
N ASP A 292 -20.14 13.31 3.45
CA ASP A 292 -20.52 12.29 4.43
C ASP A 292 -21.63 11.41 3.82
N SER A 293 -21.26 10.46 2.98
CA SER A 293 -22.16 9.40 2.53
C SER A 293 -22.14 8.28 3.56
N PRO A 294 -23.30 7.89 4.13
CA PRO A 294 -23.36 6.71 4.99
C PRO A 294 -23.19 5.46 4.11
N HIS A 295 -22.17 4.68 4.38
CA HIS A 295 -22.02 3.29 3.92
C HIS A 295 -22.64 2.31 4.90
#